data_57c8de9b1f352f9e26afd1f79c8363a0
#
_entry.id   57c8de9b1f352f9e26afd1f79c8363a0
#
_cell.length_a   1.000
_cell.length_b   1.000
_cell.length_c   1.000
_cell.angle_alpha   90.00
_cell.angle_beta   90.00
_cell.angle_gamma   90.00
#
_symmetry.space_group_name_H-M   'P 1'
#
loop_
_entity.id
_entity.type
_entity.pdbx_description
1 polymer ?
#
loop_
_entity_poly.entity_id
_entity_poly.type
_entity_poly.pdbx_seq_one_letter_code
_entity_poly.pdbx_strand_id
1 'polypeptide(L)'
;MTTRISPVAWLAAPAGLFFVLFFLLPFGVMALFSALDGNPLQRPNVTFTGRNYARILDDSLYVESLLSTLKIGAVTTLVALLLGYPLAHWLARMRSRAGHALLLMAVIAPMLTGIVVRTFAWITILSDKGVVNATLVGLGLASAPLPLMYNEFGTVIALVHIYVPFMVLTLAGVIGRIDERLEEAAMSLGASPIRAFLEVTLPLSLPGILAGSLLVFALAISAYVTPYLMGGQQVLTLPMLIYQQVAATFNLAFAGALGVVLLVVSIVLVIAYNHVLGSMARREDLA
;
A
#
# COMPACT_ATOMS: atom_id res chain seq x y z
N MET A 1 -37.15 -28.48 11.03
CA MET A 1 -35.71 -28.61 10.73
C MET A 1 -34.95 -27.81 11.76
N THR A 2 -34.49 -28.41 12.85
CA THR A 2 -33.63 -27.74 13.85
C THR A 2 -32.21 -27.82 13.34
N THR A 3 -31.71 -26.73 12.78
CA THR A 3 -30.31 -26.59 12.44
C THR A 3 -29.46 -26.63 13.72
N ARG A 4 -28.89 -27.82 14.00
CA ARG A 4 -27.91 -27.94 15.08
C ARG A 4 -26.70 -27.06 14.72
N ILE A 5 -26.58 -25.92 15.40
CA ILE A 5 -25.39 -25.06 15.30
C ILE A 5 -24.20 -25.93 15.68
N SER A 6 -23.22 -26.06 14.76
CA SER A 6 -22.04 -26.89 15.00
C SER A 6 -21.24 -26.36 16.20
N PRO A 7 -20.57 -27.23 16.99
CA PRO A 7 -19.73 -26.78 18.11
C PRO A 7 -18.68 -25.76 17.68
N VAL A 8 -18.22 -25.85 16.44
CA VAL A 8 -17.27 -24.92 15.82
C VAL A 8 -17.86 -23.50 15.72
N ALA A 9 -19.18 -23.38 15.42
CA ALA A 9 -19.84 -22.08 15.33
C ALA A 9 -19.90 -21.38 16.72
N TRP A 10 -20.09 -22.11 17.79
CA TRP A 10 -20.04 -21.58 19.15
C TRP A 10 -18.65 -21.09 19.55
N LEU A 11 -17.59 -21.81 19.15
CA LEU A 11 -16.20 -21.40 19.40
C LEU A 11 -15.80 -20.18 18.58
N ALA A 12 -16.32 -20.03 17.35
CA ALA A 12 -16.07 -18.89 16.47
C ALA A 12 -16.94 -17.66 16.81
N ALA A 13 -18.06 -17.82 17.54
CA ALA A 13 -19.02 -16.76 17.82
C ALA A 13 -18.42 -15.52 18.52
N PRO A 14 -17.55 -15.62 19.55
CA PRO A 14 -16.95 -14.46 20.21
C PRO A 14 -16.06 -13.66 19.24
N ALA A 15 -15.23 -14.34 18.43
CA ALA A 15 -14.38 -13.69 17.44
C ALA A 15 -15.21 -13.03 16.33
N GLY A 16 -16.27 -13.72 15.86
CA GLY A 16 -17.20 -13.17 14.88
C GLY A 16 -17.94 -11.95 15.40
N LEU A 17 -18.42 -11.98 16.65
CA LEU A 17 -19.09 -10.86 17.29
C LEU A 17 -18.14 -9.66 17.44
N PHE A 18 -16.92 -9.90 17.89
CA PHE A 18 -15.88 -8.88 17.97
C PHE A 18 -15.64 -8.21 16.61
N PHE A 19 -15.46 -9.02 15.55
CA PHE A 19 -15.27 -8.52 14.19
C PHE A 19 -16.46 -7.68 13.69
N VAL A 20 -17.68 -8.14 13.93
CA VAL A 20 -18.89 -7.38 13.54
C VAL A 20 -18.98 -6.06 14.29
N LEU A 21 -18.80 -6.06 15.62
CA LEU A 21 -18.95 -4.86 16.45
C LEU A 21 -17.83 -3.83 16.23
N PHE A 22 -16.60 -4.28 16.12
CA PHE A 22 -15.45 -3.37 16.08
C PHE A 22 -14.92 -3.09 14.67
N PHE A 23 -15.32 -3.89 13.68
CA PHE A 23 -14.91 -3.70 12.30
C PHE A 23 -16.09 -3.34 11.39
N LEU A 24 -17.10 -4.20 11.27
CA LEU A 24 -18.21 -3.96 10.34
C LEU A 24 -19.12 -2.81 10.77
N LEU A 25 -19.40 -2.66 12.06
CA LEU A 25 -20.31 -1.61 12.55
C LEU A 25 -19.77 -0.20 12.27
N PRO A 26 -18.49 0.16 12.55
CA PRO A 26 -17.96 1.47 12.19
C PRO A 26 -18.02 1.75 10.68
N PHE A 27 -17.74 0.75 9.82
CA PHE A 27 -17.91 0.90 8.38
C PHE A 27 -19.37 1.09 7.98
N GLY A 28 -20.29 0.38 8.62
CA GLY A 28 -21.73 0.56 8.41
C GLY A 28 -22.20 1.96 8.81
N VAL A 29 -21.72 2.49 9.92
CA VAL A 29 -22.00 3.87 10.37
C VAL A 29 -21.43 4.88 9.37
N MET A 30 -20.20 4.69 8.90
CA MET A 30 -19.59 5.54 7.87
C MET A 30 -20.41 5.52 6.57
N ALA A 31 -20.84 4.32 6.12
CA ALA A 31 -21.69 4.16 4.95
C ALA A 31 -23.07 4.82 5.13
N LEU A 32 -23.65 4.72 6.32
CA LEU A 32 -24.90 5.39 6.66
C LEU A 32 -24.71 6.92 6.58
N PHE A 33 -23.68 7.46 7.20
CA PHE A 33 -23.40 8.90 7.19
C PHE A 33 -23.16 9.42 5.76
N SER A 34 -22.54 8.64 4.90
CA SER A 34 -22.28 9.00 3.52
C SER A 34 -23.55 9.30 2.70
N ALA A 35 -24.68 8.71 3.10
CA ALA A 35 -25.98 8.89 2.45
C ALA A 35 -26.85 9.99 3.13
N LEU A 36 -26.28 10.78 4.04
CA LEU A 36 -27.01 11.86 4.75
C LEU A 36 -26.63 13.24 4.19
N ASP A 37 -27.56 14.18 4.24
CA ASP A 37 -27.39 15.59 3.77
C ASP A 37 -26.65 16.49 4.76
N GLY A 38 -26.25 15.95 5.92
CA GLY A 38 -25.55 16.68 6.95
C GLY A 38 -24.98 15.79 8.03
N ASN A 39 -24.31 16.42 9.01
CA ASN A 39 -23.74 15.71 10.14
C ASN A 39 -24.86 15.41 11.17
N PRO A 40 -25.24 14.14 11.39
CA PRO A 40 -26.30 13.78 12.34
C PRO A 40 -25.96 14.10 13.80
N LEU A 41 -24.66 14.33 14.11
CA LEU A 41 -24.22 14.77 15.44
C LEU A 41 -24.44 16.28 15.67
N GLN A 42 -24.64 17.06 14.61
CA GLN A 42 -24.84 18.51 14.67
C GLN A 42 -26.26 18.94 14.36
N ARG A 43 -27.02 18.13 13.62
CA ARG A 43 -28.40 18.43 13.20
C ARG A 43 -29.30 17.24 13.46
N PRO A 44 -30.43 17.42 14.20
CA PRO A 44 -31.33 16.31 14.48
C PRO A 44 -32.15 15.84 13.25
N ASN A 45 -32.35 16.72 12.27
CA ASN A 45 -33.19 16.45 11.07
C ASN A 45 -32.31 16.30 9.83
N VAL A 46 -31.60 15.15 9.72
CA VAL A 46 -30.87 14.78 8.50
C VAL A 46 -31.75 13.88 7.63
N THR A 47 -31.66 14.07 6.31
CA THR A 47 -32.41 13.28 5.33
C THR A 47 -31.46 12.45 4.49
N PHE A 48 -31.94 11.32 3.97
CA PHE A 48 -31.16 10.52 3.02
C PHE A 48 -31.04 11.26 1.68
N THR A 49 -29.83 11.28 1.15
CA THR A 49 -29.52 11.96 -0.09
C THR A 49 -28.37 11.31 -0.84
N GLY A 50 -28.37 11.39 -2.18
CA GLY A 50 -27.25 11.06 -3.04
C GLY A 50 -26.32 12.24 -3.35
N ARG A 51 -26.58 13.44 -2.79
CA ARG A 51 -25.85 14.67 -3.13
C ARG A 51 -24.35 14.59 -2.88
N ASN A 52 -23.93 13.86 -1.82
CA ASN A 52 -22.52 13.70 -1.53
C ASN A 52 -21.78 12.99 -2.68
N TYR A 53 -22.39 11.96 -3.24
CA TYR A 53 -21.83 11.22 -4.38
C TYR A 53 -21.89 12.02 -5.68
N ALA A 54 -23.00 12.75 -5.93
CA ALA A 54 -23.09 13.65 -7.06
C ALA A 54 -21.98 14.72 -7.02
N ARG A 55 -21.76 15.34 -5.85
CA ARG A 55 -20.68 16.31 -5.66
C ARG A 55 -19.29 15.74 -5.95
N ILE A 56 -19.02 14.46 -5.63
CA ILE A 56 -17.73 13.81 -5.95
C ILE A 56 -17.55 13.69 -7.46
N LEU A 57 -18.62 13.46 -8.22
CA LEU A 57 -18.56 13.31 -9.67
C LEU A 57 -18.56 14.67 -10.41
N ASP A 58 -19.26 15.68 -9.86
CA ASP A 58 -19.40 16.99 -10.48
C ASP A 58 -18.14 17.87 -10.31
N ASP A 59 -17.36 17.66 -9.25
CA ASP A 59 -16.16 18.45 -8.94
C ASP A 59 -14.91 17.62 -9.27
N SER A 60 -14.16 18.07 -10.28
CA SER A 60 -12.95 17.40 -10.77
C SER A 60 -11.89 17.16 -9.66
N LEU A 61 -11.87 18.02 -8.64
CA LEU A 61 -10.93 17.90 -7.51
C LEU A 61 -10.94 16.51 -6.88
N TYR A 62 -12.13 15.93 -6.64
CA TYR A 62 -12.24 14.63 -5.97
C TYR A 62 -11.84 13.47 -6.88
N VAL A 63 -12.21 13.57 -8.16
CA VAL A 63 -11.83 12.57 -9.17
C VAL A 63 -10.31 12.59 -9.39
N GLU A 64 -9.73 13.77 -9.54
CA GLU A 64 -8.28 13.95 -9.70
C GLU A 64 -7.52 13.47 -8.47
N SER A 65 -8.03 13.75 -7.27
CA SER A 65 -7.43 13.25 -6.01
C SER A 65 -7.52 11.74 -5.89
N LEU A 66 -8.60 11.11 -6.36
CA LEU A 66 -8.71 9.64 -6.43
C LEU A 66 -7.67 9.08 -7.40
N LEU A 67 -7.57 9.64 -8.61
CA LEU A 67 -6.58 9.21 -9.61
C LEU A 67 -5.15 9.41 -9.12
N SER A 68 -4.85 10.54 -8.47
CA SER A 68 -3.56 10.81 -7.83
C SER A 68 -3.25 9.77 -6.75
N THR A 69 -4.24 9.41 -5.91
CA THR A 69 -4.09 8.38 -4.88
C THR A 69 -3.72 7.03 -5.50
N LEU A 70 -4.44 6.61 -6.54
CA LEU A 70 -4.19 5.36 -7.23
C LEU A 70 -2.83 5.35 -7.95
N LYS A 71 -2.48 6.44 -8.62
CA LYS A 71 -1.20 6.63 -9.29
C LYS A 71 -0.03 6.52 -8.29
N ILE A 72 -0.08 7.28 -7.19
CA ILE A 72 0.96 7.24 -6.14
C ILE A 72 1.05 5.84 -5.54
N GLY A 73 -0.09 5.20 -5.25
CA GLY A 73 -0.14 3.82 -4.77
C GLY A 73 0.52 2.84 -5.73
N ALA A 74 0.20 2.91 -7.03
CA ALA A 74 0.75 2.04 -8.05
C ALA A 74 2.26 2.26 -8.26
N VAL A 75 2.70 3.53 -8.37
CA VAL A 75 4.13 3.86 -8.53
C VAL A 75 4.92 3.44 -7.31
N THR A 76 4.43 3.72 -6.10
CA THR A 76 5.06 3.28 -4.84
C THR A 76 5.20 1.76 -4.80
N THR A 77 4.16 1.03 -5.17
CA THR A 77 4.17 -0.44 -5.20
C THR A 77 5.18 -0.98 -6.21
N LEU A 78 5.20 -0.43 -7.42
CA LEU A 78 6.15 -0.84 -8.47
C LEU A 78 7.59 -0.60 -8.03
N VAL A 79 7.90 0.58 -7.52
CA VAL A 79 9.26 0.92 -7.06
C VAL A 79 9.64 0.08 -5.84
N ALA A 80 8.70 -0.14 -4.90
CA ALA A 80 8.93 -1.02 -3.75
C ALA A 80 9.18 -2.47 -4.17
N LEU A 81 8.51 -2.96 -5.22
CA LEU A 81 8.75 -4.29 -5.80
C LEU A 81 10.14 -4.36 -6.44
N LEU A 82 10.49 -3.39 -7.27
CA LEU A 82 11.79 -3.36 -7.96
C LEU A 82 12.98 -3.32 -6.99
N LEU A 83 12.86 -2.57 -5.91
CA LEU A 83 13.90 -2.49 -4.88
C LEU A 83 13.82 -3.64 -3.87
N GLY A 84 12.61 -4.04 -3.53
CA GLY A 84 12.36 -5.07 -2.52
C GLY A 84 12.66 -6.48 -3.00
N TYR A 85 12.42 -6.78 -4.29
CA TYR A 85 12.64 -8.13 -4.83
C TYR A 85 14.10 -8.59 -4.73
N PRO A 86 15.11 -7.81 -5.19
CA PRO A 86 16.52 -8.20 -5.02
C PRO A 86 16.91 -8.38 -3.54
N LEU A 87 16.43 -7.49 -2.66
CA LEU A 87 16.70 -7.59 -1.22
C LEU A 87 16.05 -8.83 -0.61
N ALA A 88 14.82 -9.15 -1.00
CA ALA A 88 14.10 -10.34 -0.55
C ALA A 88 14.76 -11.63 -1.02
N HIS A 89 15.18 -11.66 -2.30
CA HIS A 89 15.90 -12.80 -2.87
C HIS A 89 17.23 -13.02 -2.12
N TRP A 90 18.00 -11.95 -1.91
CA TRP A 90 19.25 -12.02 -1.15
C TRP A 90 19.01 -12.51 0.28
N LEU A 91 18.01 -11.96 0.98
CA LEU A 91 17.63 -12.37 2.33
C LEU A 91 17.25 -13.86 2.38
N ALA A 92 16.43 -14.32 1.43
CA ALA A 92 15.95 -15.70 1.37
C ALA A 92 17.06 -16.74 1.09
N ARG A 93 18.07 -16.34 0.28
CA ARG A 93 19.18 -17.22 -0.15
C ARG A 93 20.45 -17.08 0.71
N MET A 94 20.40 -16.27 1.78
CA MET A 94 21.56 -16.02 2.61
C MET A 94 21.87 -17.20 3.54
N ARG A 95 23.01 -17.85 3.33
CA ARG A 95 23.45 -19.02 4.12
C ARG A 95 24.06 -18.65 5.47
N SER A 96 24.64 -17.45 5.58
CA SER A 96 25.24 -16.98 6.83
C SER A 96 24.17 -16.57 7.85
N ARG A 97 24.09 -17.23 8.99
CA ARG A 97 23.14 -16.87 10.07
C ARG A 97 23.32 -15.42 10.56
N ALA A 98 24.56 -14.99 10.73
CA ALA A 98 24.86 -13.62 11.17
C ALA A 98 24.47 -12.60 10.10
N GLY A 99 24.80 -12.87 8.82
CA GLY A 99 24.42 -12.02 7.71
C GLY A 99 22.89 -11.92 7.54
N HIS A 100 22.19 -13.06 7.62
CA HIS A 100 20.74 -13.10 7.57
C HIS A 100 20.11 -12.27 8.69
N ALA A 101 20.57 -12.43 9.94
CA ALA A 101 20.08 -11.67 11.08
C ALA A 101 20.35 -10.16 10.91
N LEU A 102 21.55 -9.78 10.44
CA LEU A 102 21.91 -8.39 10.20
C LEU A 102 21.04 -7.74 9.10
N LEU A 103 20.86 -8.41 7.97
CA LEU A 103 20.02 -7.92 6.87
C LEU A 103 18.56 -7.83 7.30
N LEU A 104 18.06 -8.83 8.00
CA LEU A 104 16.70 -8.83 8.54
C LEU A 104 16.50 -7.67 9.53
N MET A 105 17.45 -7.42 10.44
CA MET A 105 17.41 -6.26 11.33
C MET A 105 17.44 -4.95 10.55
N ALA A 106 18.28 -4.83 9.52
CA ALA A 106 18.33 -3.64 8.68
C ALA A 106 17.00 -3.35 7.97
N VAL A 107 16.27 -4.40 7.54
CA VAL A 107 14.94 -4.28 6.93
C VAL A 107 13.87 -3.92 7.96
N ILE A 108 13.92 -4.50 9.17
CA ILE A 108 12.89 -4.30 10.20
C ILE A 108 13.12 -3.01 11.00
N ALA A 109 14.38 -2.60 11.24
CA ALA A 109 14.69 -1.44 12.08
C ALA A 109 13.94 -0.15 11.68
N PRO A 110 13.79 0.20 10.40
CA PRO A 110 12.98 1.35 10.00
C PRO A 110 11.50 1.23 10.42
N MET A 111 10.95 0.02 10.53
CA MET A 111 9.55 -0.18 10.90
C MET A 111 9.28 0.16 12.38
N LEU A 112 10.32 0.11 13.22
CA LEU A 112 10.22 0.44 14.65
C LEU A 112 10.14 1.96 14.89
N THR A 113 10.46 2.77 13.89
CA THR A 113 10.31 4.23 13.96
C THR A 113 8.94 4.66 13.43
N GLY A 114 8.31 5.65 14.07
CA GLY A 114 7.02 6.18 13.65
C GLY A 114 7.05 6.80 12.26
N ILE A 115 5.94 6.72 11.52
CA ILE A 115 5.79 7.26 10.15
C ILE A 115 6.13 8.75 10.11
N VAL A 116 5.68 9.53 11.09
CA VAL A 116 5.93 10.98 11.19
C VAL A 116 7.43 11.26 11.24
N VAL A 117 8.17 10.56 12.12
CA VAL A 117 9.63 10.75 12.27
C VAL A 117 10.36 10.44 10.96
N ARG A 118 10.00 9.35 10.30
CA ARG A 118 10.58 8.98 8.99
C ARG A 118 10.27 10.02 7.91
N THR A 119 9.05 10.55 7.89
CA THR A 119 8.66 11.58 6.94
C THR A 119 9.45 12.87 7.18
N PHE A 120 9.64 13.31 8.44
CA PHE A 120 10.47 14.47 8.76
C PHE A 120 11.95 14.26 8.40
N ALA A 121 12.48 13.04 8.56
CA ALA A 121 13.83 12.72 8.10
C ALA A 121 13.97 12.92 6.58
N TRP A 122 12.98 12.45 5.79
CA TRP A 122 12.97 12.67 4.35
C TRP A 122 12.82 14.15 3.96
N ILE A 123 11.99 14.93 4.68
CA ILE A 123 11.89 16.38 4.49
C ILE A 123 13.28 17.02 4.65
N THR A 124 14.01 16.66 5.70
CA THR A 124 15.36 17.20 5.95
C THR A 124 16.35 16.80 4.85
N ILE A 125 16.29 15.55 4.37
CA ILE A 125 17.19 15.01 3.35
C ILE A 125 16.94 15.64 1.96
N LEU A 126 15.66 15.81 1.58
CA LEU A 126 15.24 16.24 0.24
C LEU A 126 15.00 17.76 0.13
N SER A 127 15.08 18.52 1.24
CA SER A 127 14.92 19.98 1.20
C SER A 127 15.96 20.67 0.31
N ASP A 128 15.72 21.91 -0.07
CA ASP A 128 16.64 22.70 -0.92
C ASP A 128 18.06 22.80 -0.32
N LYS A 129 18.15 22.85 1.00
CA LYS A 129 19.43 22.84 1.76
C LYS A 129 19.77 21.45 2.32
N GLY A 130 19.04 20.42 1.91
CA GLY A 130 19.22 19.04 2.35
C GLY A 130 20.46 18.38 1.78
N VAL A 131 20.84 17.24 2.37
CA VAL A 131 22.06 16.51 2.00
C VAL A 131 22.09 16.15 0.52
N VAL A 132 20.93 15.75 -0.07
CA VAL A 132 20.86 15.38 -1.49
C VAL A 132 21.18 16.58 -2.38
N ASN A 133 20.52 17.70 -2.20
CA ASN A 133 20.77 18.91 -2.98
C ASN A 133 22.18 19.47 -2.75
N ALA A 134 22.64 19.50 -1.51
CA ALA A 134 24.00 19.94 -1.21
C ALA A 134 25.07 19.09 -1.92
N THR A 135 24.86 17.77 -1.97
CA THR A 135 25.76 16.84 -2.67
C THR A 135 25.71 17.04 -4.18
N LEU A 136 24.51 17.15 -4.78
CA LEU A 136 24.36 17.34 -6.24
C LEU A 136 24.99 18.64 -6.71
N VAL A 137 24.76 19.73 -6.00
CA VAL A 137 25.36 21.04 -6.32
C VAL A 137 26.87 21.02 -6.05
N GLY A 138 27.32 20.45 -4.93
CA GLY A 138 28.73 20.36 -4.57
C GLY A 138 29.59 19.53 -5.55
N LEU A 139 28.98 18.49 -6.17
CA LEU A 139 29.61 17.67 -7.22
C LEU A 139 29.48 18.28 -8.63
N GLY A 140 28.83 19.44 -8.77
CA GLY A 140 28.60 20.07 -10.08
C GLY A 140 27.58 19.34 -10.96
N LEU A 141 26.80 18.39 -10.40
CA LEU A 141 25.77 17.64 -11.11
C LEU A 141 24.47 18.46 -11.30
N ALA A 142 24.28 19.49 -10.50
CA ALA A 142 23.19 20.44 -10.63
C ALA A 142 23.71 21.87 -10.43
N SER A 143 23.23 22.83 -11.23
CA SER A 143 23.59 24.26 -11.12
C SER A 143 22.84 24.98 -9.99
N ALA A 144 21.72 24.41 -9.52
CA ALA A 144 20.90 24.91 -8.42
C ALA A 144 20.20 23.74 -7.72
N PRO A 145 19.68 23.93 -6.49
CA PRO A 145 18.89 22.91 -5.81
C PRO A 145 17.70 22.46 -6.66
N LEU A 146 17.51 21.14 -6.76
CA LEU A 146 16.37 20.55 -7.46
C LEU A 146 15.14 20.56 -6.55
N PRO A 147 13.94 20.81 -7.09
CA PRO A 147 12.69 20.79 -6.33
C PRO A 147 12.26 19.34 -6.02
N LEU A 148 12.93 18.71 -5.04
CA LEU A 148 12.67 17.32 -4.64
C LEU A 148 11.54 17.18 -3.62
N MET A 149 11.09 18.30 -3.05
CA MET A 149 10.00 18.41 -2.08
C MET A 149 8.73 18.98 -2.72
N TYR A 150 7.61 18.76 -2.03
CA TYR A 150 6.27 19.28 -2.39
C TYR A 150 5.78 18.84 -3.76
N ASN A 151 6.14 17.60 -4.15
CA ASN A 151 5.75 16.98 -5.42
C ASN A 151 5.54 15.46 -5.26
N GLU A 152 5.09 14.80 -6.34
CA GLU A 152 4.86 13.36 -6.36
C GLU A 152 6.16 12.56 -6.12
N PHE A 153 7.29 13.01 -6.66
CA PHE A 153 8.58 12.32 -6.54
C PHE A 153 9.02 12.18 -5.09
N GLY A 154 9.07 13.30 -4.33
CA GLY A 154 9.41 13.27 -2.92
C GLY A 154 8.45 12.41 -2.09
N THR A 155 7.14 12.50 -2.41
CA THR A 155 6.11 11.70 -1.76
C THR A 155 6.33 10.20 -2.00
N VAL A 156 6.58 9.80 -3.25
CA VAL A 156 6.80 8.39 -3.62
C VAL A 156 8.06 7.85 -2.96
N ILE A 157 9.18 8.59 -2.98
CA ILE A 157 10.43 8.14 -2.33
C ILE A 157 10.21 7.84 -0.84
N ALA A 158 9.54 8.75 -0.13
CA ALA A 158 9.27 8.55 1.29
C ALA A 158 8.33 7.36 1.54
N LEU A 159 7.27 7.20 0.73
CA LEU A 159 6.37 6.05 0.83
C LEU A 159 7.06 4.73 0.50
N VAL A 160 7.91 4.71 -0.52
CA VAL A 160 8.72 3.53 -0.88
C VAL A 160 9.60 3.11 0.30
N HIS A 161 10.34 4.05 0.90
CA HIS A 161 11.16 3.74 2.08
C HIS A 161 10.34 3.20 3.26
N ILE A 162 9.10 3.71 3.44
CA ILE A 162 8.21 3.24 4.50
C ILE A 162 7.72 1.83 4.22
N TYR A 163 7.45 1.47 2.95
CA TYR A 163 6.74 0.24 2.60
C TYR A 163 7.62 -0.86 2.00
N VAL A 164 8.86 -0.58 1.55
CA VAL A 164 9.83 -1.61 1.09
C VAL A 164 10.00 -2.74 2.10
N PRO A 165 10.09 -2.52 3.42
CA PRO A 165 10.19 -3.62 4.38
C PRO A 165 9.04 -4.63 4.28
N PHE A 166 7.82 -4.18 4.09
CA PHE A 166 6.65 -5.06 3.93
C PHE A 166 6.75 -5.90 2.66
N MET A 167 7.21 -5.30 1.56
CA MET A 167 7.46 -6.00 0.30
C MET A 167 8.55 -7.07 0.49
N VAL A 168 9.68 -6.69 1.08
CA VAL A 168 10.82 -7.59 1.30
C VAL A 168 10.43 -8.80 2.16
N LEU A 169 9.75 -8.57 3.28
CA LEU A 169 9.38 -9.65 4.21
C LEU A 169 8.36 -10.62 3.57
N THR A 170 7.39 -10.08 2.82
CA THR A 170 6.38 -10.91 2.13
C THR A 170 7.05 -11.76 1.05
N LEU A 171 7.91 -11.18 0.22
CA LEU A 171 8.63 -11.88 -0.84
C LEU A 171 9.63 -12.90 -0.28
N ALA A 172 10.42 -12.51 0.72
CA ALA A 172 11.42 -13.40 1.34
C ALA A 172 10.77 -14.64 1.95
N GLY A 173 9.58 -14.51 2.54
CA GLY A 173 8.81 -15.63 3.08
C GLY A 173 8.36 -16.63 2.01
N VAL A 174 8.06 -16.18 0.79
CA VAL A 174 7.69 -17.06 -0.33
C VAL A 174 8.94 -17.62 -1.02
N ILE A 175 9.92 -16.78 -1.36
CA ILE A 175 11.16 -17.20 -2.02
C ILE A 175 11.92 -18.23 -1.17
N GLY A 176 11.93 -18.07 0.16
CA GLY A 176 12.60 -18.99 1.07
C GLY A 176 11.98 -20.41 1.12
N ARG A 177 10.77 -20.59 0.56
CA ARG A 177 10.13 -21.91 0.44
C ARG A 177 10.39 -22.58 -0.91
N ILE A 178 10.96 -21.87 -1.88
CA ILE A 178 11.32 -22.42 -3.17
C ILE A 178 12.62 -23.22 -3.01
N ASP A 179 12.60 -24.51 -3.40
CA ASP A 179 13.77 -25.37 -3.30
C ASP A 179 14.86 -24.88 -4.27
N GLU A 180 16.06 -24.60 -3.74
CA GLU A 180 17.22 -24.16 -4.51
C GLU A 180 17.65 -25.20 -5.57
N ARG A 181 17.34 -26.48 -5.35
CA ARG A 181 17.64 -27.56 -6.30
C ARG A 181 16.95 -27.41 -7.64
N LEU A 182 15.82 -26.69 -7.69
CA LEU A 182 15.13 -26.41 -8.98
C LEU A 182 15.96 -25.51 -9.88
N GLU A 183 16.62 -24.49 -9.32
CA GLU A 183 17.56 -23.65 -10.07
C GLU A 183 18.81 -24.44 -10.48
N GLU A 184 19.36 -25.27 -9.56
CA GLU A 184 20.53 -26.14 -9.83
C GLU A 184 20.21 -27.15 -10.95
N ALA A 185 19.02 -27.74 -10.97
CA ALA A 185 18.57 -28.65 -12.02
C ALA A 185 18.47 -27.93 -13.39
N ALA A 186 17.89 -26.73 -13.43
CA ALA A 186 17.83 -25.93 -14.65
C ALA A 186 19.24 -25.60 -15.19
N MET A 187 20.16 -25.22 -14.30
CA MET A 187 21.56 -24.97 -14.68
C MET A 187 22.27 -26.24 -15.17
N SER A 188 21.96 -27.40 -14.58
CA SER A 188 22.50 -28.70 -15.04
C SER A 188 22.02 -29.09 -16.44
N LEU A 189 20.84 -28.59 -16.84
CA LEU A 189 20.28 -28.72 -18.19
C LEU A 189 20.80 -27.66 -19.18
N GLY A 190 21.76 -26.80 -18.74
CA GLY A 190 22.42 -25.81 -19.61
C GLY A 190 21.83 -24.39 -19.52
N ALA A 191 20.90 -24.12 -18.59
CA ALA A 191 20.43 -22.76 -18.37
C ALA A 191 21.52 -21.91 -17.70
N SER A 192 21.65 -20.64 -18.11
CA SER A 192 22.46 -19.66 -17.38
C SER A 192 21.80 -19.31 -16.04
N PRO A 193 22.53 -18.80 -15.03
CA PRO A 193 21.94 -18.42 -13.74
C PRO A 193 20.78 -17.42 -13.88
N ILE A 194 20.89 -16.45 -14.80
CA ILE A 194 19.83 -15.47 -15.08
C ILE A 194 18.60 -16.18 -15.68
N ARG A 195 18.83 -17.13 -16.59
CA ARG A 195 17.74 -17.89 -17.20
C ARG A 195 17.05 -18.81 -16.20
N ALA A 196 17.80 -19.49 -15.34
CA ALA A 196 17.25 -20.29 -14.25
C ALA A 196 16.40 -19.42 -13.29
N PHE A 197 16.88 -18.23 -12.94
CA PHE A 197 16.11 -17.28 -12.15
C PHE A 197 14.80 -16.86 -12.84
N LEU A 198 14.85 -16.45 -14.11
CA LEU A 198 13.68 -15.95 -14.85
C LEU A 198 12.66 -17.04 -15.17
N GLU A 199 13.12 -18.29 -15.43
CA GLU A 199 12.24 -19.40 -15.82
C GLU A 199 11.79 -20.27 -14.63
N VAL A 200 12.48 -20.21 -13.48
CA VAL A 200 12.16 -21.03 -12.30
C VAL A 200 11.75 -20.16 -11.12
N THR A 201 12.67 -19.34 -10.60
CA THR A 201 12.44 -18.62 -9.34
C THR A 201 11.41 -17.52 -9.47
N LEU A 202 11.48 -16.73 -10.53
CA LEU A 202 10.56 -15.62 -10.75
C LEU A 202 9.09 -16.09 -10.89
N PRO A 203 8.75 -17.09 -11.70
CA PRO A 203 7.39 -17.64 -11.77
C PRO A 203 6.93 -18.26 -10.44
N LEU A 204 7.78 -19.05 -9.78
CA LEU A 204 7.44 -19.66 -8.48
C LEU A 204 7.29 -18.64 -7.37
N SER A 205 7.90 -17.47 -7.49
CA SER A 205 7.74 -16.35 -6.53
C SER A 205 6.52 -15.47 -6.81
N LEU A 206 5.80 -15.70 -7.90
CA LEU A 206 4.63 -14.90 -8.31
C LEU A 206 3.61 -14.73 -7.19
N PRO A 207 3.23 -15.77 -6.41
CA PRO A 207 2.31 -15.57 -5.27
C PRO A 207 2.84 -14.57 -4.23
N GLY A 208 4.15 -14.53 -4.02
CA GLY A 208 4.80 -13.54 -3.15
C GLY A 208 4.79 -12.13 -3.72
N ILE A 209 5.07 -11.99 -5.02
CA ILE A 209 4.98 -10.72 -5.74
C ILE A 209 3.56 -10.16 -5.62
N LEU A 210 2.56 -11.02 -5.79
CA LEU A 210 1.17 -10.63 -5.75
C LEU A 210 0.74 -10.18 -4.35
N ALA A 211 1.03 -11.01 -3.34
CA ALA A 211 0.68 -10.69 -1.95
C ALA A 211 1.40 -9.44 -1.45
N GLY A 212 2.71 -9.30 -1.75
CA GLY A 212 3.49 -8.12 -1.38
C GLY A 212 3.02 -6.85 -2.09
N SER A 213 2.74 -6.93 -3.39
CA SER A 213 2.22 -5.80 -4.16
C SER A 213 0.85 -5.36 -3.68
N LEU A 214 -0.05 -6.29 -3.40
CA LEU A 214 -1.38 -5.98 -2.86
C LEU A 214 -1.29 -5.30 -1.49
N LEU A 215 -0.43 -5.83 -0.60
CA LEU A 215 -0.21 -5.27 0.73
C LEU A 215 0.34 -3.84 0.63
N VAL A 216 1.41 -3.63 -0.15
CA VAL A 216 2.03 -2.30 -0.29
C VAL A 216 1.09 -1.32 -0.97
N PHE A 217 0.36 -1.74 -2.00
CA PHE A 217 -0.64 -0.91 -2.66
C PHE A 217 -1.73 -0.45 -1.69
N ALA A 218 -2.32 -1.38 -0.92
CA ALA A 218 -3.36 -1.06 0.06
C ALA A 218 -2.85 -0.08 1.14
N LEU A 219 -1.62 -0.25 1.62
CA LEU A 219 -0.98 0.66 2.57
C LEU A 219 -0.72 2.04 1.95
N ALA A 220 -0.27 2.08 0.70
CA ALA A 220 0.07 3.33 0.01
C ALA A 220 -1.17 4.18 -0.31
N ILE A 221 -2.27 3.56 -0.79
CA ILE A 221 -3.52 4.29 -1.10
C ILE A 221 -4.25 4.79 0.16
N SER A 222 -3.99 4.21 1.32
CA SER A 222 -4.54 4.66 2.61
C SER A 222 -3.67 5.69 3.33
N ALA A 223 -2.46 5.95 2.83
CA ALA A 223 -1.52 6.89 3.45
C ALA A 223 -2.01 8.33 3.32
N TYR A 224 -2.01 9.08 4.45
CA TYR A 224 -2.31 10.52 4.42
C TYR A 224 -1.18 11.39 4.98
N VAL A 225 -0.47 10.92 6.02
CA VAL A 225 0.57 11.72 6.71
C VAL A 225 1.72 12.10 5.78
N THR A 226 2.27 11.12 5.08
CA THR A 226 3.42 11.35 4.18
C THR A 226 3.05 12.21 2.97
N PRO A 227 1.95 11.95 2.23
CA PRO A 227 1.50 12.85 1.18
C PRO A 227 1.19 14.27 1.70
N TYR A 228 0.57 14.40 2.87
CA TYR A 228 0.26 15.69 3.48
C TYR A 228 1.51 16.53 3.77
N LEU A 229 2.54 15.91 4.32
CA LEU A 229 3.79 16.60 4.71
C LEU A 229 4.74 16.81 3.54
N MET A 230 4.82 15.89 2.59
CA MET A 230 5.80 15.88 1.50
C MET A 230 5.26 16.33 0.15
N GLY A 231 3.97 16.12 -0.11
CA GLY A 231 3.31 16.49 -1.37
C GLY A 231 2.87 17.95 -1.41
N GLY A 232 2.67 18.59 -0.25
CA GLY A 232 2.18 19.95 -0.16
C GLY A 232 0.81 20.13 -0.86
N GLN A 233 0.63 21.27 -1.51
CA GLN A 233 -0.59 21.57 -2.27
C GLN A 233 -0.62 20.93 -3.68
N GLN A 234 0.51 20.44 -4.17
CA GLN A 234 0.60 19.85 -5.51
C GLN A 234 0.17 18.38 -5.55
N VAL A 235 0.15 17.71 -4.41
CA VAL A 235 -0.21 16.29 -4.30
C VAL A 235 -1.41 16.15 -3.37
N LEU A 236 -2.60 16.23 -3.94
CA LEU A 236 -3.82 15.98 -3.19
C LEU A 236 -4.22 14.52 -3.35
N THR A 237 -4.33 13.80 -2.23
CA THR A 237 -4.82 12.43 -2.20
C THR A 237 -6.18 12.36 -1.50
N LEU A 238 -6.97 11.33 -1.84
CA LEU A 238 -8.29 11.17 -1.26
C LEU A 238 -8.27 11.01 0.27
N PRO A 239 -7.32 10.26 0.89
CA PRO A 239 -7.17 10.22 2.34
C PRO A 239 -6.89 11.58 2.99
N MET A 240 -6.15 12.46 2.32
CA MET A 240 -5.94 13.84 2.81
C MET A 240 -7.25 14.63 2.83
N LEU A 241 -8.05 14.53 1.77
CA LEU A 241 -9.36 15.18 1.70
C LEU A 241 -10.33 14.62 2.75
N ILE A 242 -10.34 13.30 2.97
CA ILE A 242 -11.11 12.66 4.05
C ILE A 242 -10.71 13.25 5.40
N TYR A 243 -9.41 13.29 5.69
CA TYR A 243 -8.90 13.87 6.93
C TYR A 243 -9.31 15.34 7.09
N GLN A 244 -9.22 16.13 6.04
CA GLN A 244 -9.62 17.54 6.04
C GLN A 244 -11.13 17.70 6.33
N GLN A 245 -11.98 16.83 5.71
CA GLN A 245 -13.42 16.86 5.97
C GLN A 245 -13.76 16.49 7.41
N VAL A 246 -13.00 15.58 8.02
CA VAL A 246 -13.20 15.18 9.43
C VAL A 246 -12.65 16.22 10.39
N ALA A 247 -11.39 16.65 10.20
CA ALA A 247 -10.66 17.43 11.19
C ALA A 247 -10.87 18.96 11.09
N ALA A 248 -11.07 19.47 9.87
CA ALA A 248 -11.18 20.92 9.65
C ALA A 248 -12.62 21.39 9.46
N THR A 249 -13.44 20.65 8.68
CA THR A 249 -14.81 21.08 8.36
C THR A 249 -15.88 20.35 9.18
N PHE A 250 -15.52 19.28 9.91
CA PHE A 250 -16.44 18.41 10.66
C PHE A 250 -17.62 17.88 9.83
N ASN A 251 -17.40 17.74 8.52
CA ASN A 251 -18.39 17.21 7.59
C ASN A 251 -18.28 15.68 7.46
N LEU A 252 -18.76 14.98 8.49
CA LEU A 252 -18.67 13.52 8.57
C LEU A 252 -19.45 12.81 7.47
N ALA A 253 -20.55 13.41 6.98
CA ALA A 253 -21.35 12.86 5.89
C ALA A 253 -20.54 12.81 4.60
N PHE A 254 -19.90 13.90 4.22
CA PHE A 254 -19.08 13.96 3.02
C PHE A 254 -17.77 13.18 3.16
N ALA A 255 -17.12 13.21 4.34
CA ALA A 255 -15.98 12.36 4.64
C ALA A 255 -16.32 10.87 4.48
N GLY A 256 -17.50 10.47 4.95
CA GLY A 256 -18.03 9.11 4.78
C GLY A 256 -18.20 8.73 3.32
N ALA A 257 -18.73 9.65 2.48
CA ALA A 257 -18.90 9.40 1.05
C ALA A 257 -17.55 9.22 0.32
N LEU A 258 -16.55 10.06 0.61
CA LEU A 258 -15.19 9.91 0.09
C LEU A 258 -14.55 8.58 0.53
N GLY A 259 -14.75 8.20 1.81
CA GLY A 259 -14.25 6.93 2.36
C GLY A 259 -14.90 5.72 1.70
N VAL A 260 -16.22 5.75 1.47
CA VAL A 260 -16.94 4.67 0.76
C VAL A 260 -16.44 4.56 -0.68
N VAL A 261 -16.26 5.67 -1.39
CA VAL A 261 -15.72 5.65 -2.77
C VAL A 261 -14.33 5.03 -2.79
N LEU A 262 -13.43 5.44 -1.89
CA LEU A 262 -12.09 4.86 -1.81
C LEU A 262 -12.14 3.37 -1.49
N LEU A 263 -13.00 2.94 -0.57
CA LEU A 263 -13.19 1.54 -0.21
C LEU A 263 -13.69 0.71 -1.40
N VAL A 264 -14.73 1.18 -2.08
CA VAL A 264 -15.31 0.48 -3.24
C VAL A 264 -14.28 0.35 -4.37
N VAL A 265 -13.59 1.44 -4.72
CA VAL A 265 -12.54 1.41 -5.75
C VAL A 265 -11.41 0.46 -5.35
N SER A 266 -10.98 0.48 -4.09
CA SER A 266 -9.95 -0.43 -3.58
C SER A 266 -10.38 -1.89 -3.69
N ILE A 267 -11.61 -2.23 -3.30
CA ILE A 267 -12.15 -3.59 -3.41
C ILE A 267 -12.21 -4.03 -4.87
N VAL A 268 -12.72 -3.18 -5.76
CA VAL A 268 -12.79 -3.47 -7.21
C VAL A 268 -11.41 -3.75 -7.78
N LEU A 269 -10.41 -2.93 -7.43
CA LEU A 269 -9.03 -3.12 -7.87
C LEU A 269 -8.42 -4.42 -7.33
N VAL A 270 -8.66 -4.76 -6.07
CA VAL A 270 -8.21 -6.03 -5.46
C VAL A 270 -8.84 -7.23 -6.16
N ILE A 271 -10.14 -7.18 -6.43
CA ILE A 271 -10.86 -8.25 -7.14
C ILE A 271 -10.33 -8.38 -8.58
N ALA A 272 -10.19 -7.27 -9.30
CA ALA A 272 -9.65 -7.25 -10.66
C ALA A 272 -8.23 -7.81 -10.70
N TYR A 273 -7.37 -7.38 -9.77
CA TYR A 273 -6.02 -7.87 -9.59
C TYR A 273 -6.00 -9.40 -9.39
N ASN A 274 -6.76 -9.91 -8.43
CA ASN A 274 -6.83 -11.35 -8.17
C ASN A 274 -7.40 -12.15 -9.35
N HIS A 275 -8.37 -11.59 -10.09
CA HIS A 275 -8.95 -12.27 -11.24
C HIS A 275 -7.97 -12.39 -12.41
N VAL A 276 -7.27 -11.30 -12.75
CA VAL A 276 -6.24 -11.29 -13.81
C VAL A 276 -5.14 -12.32 -13.52
N LEU A 277 -4.70 -12.39 -12.28
CA LEU A 277 -3.58 -13.24 -11.89
C LEU A 277 -3.99 -14.70 -11.65
N GLY A 278 -5.19 -14.96 -11.13
CA GLY A 278 -5.72 -16.31 -11.07
C GLY A 278 -5.95 -16.94 -12.45
N SER A 279 -6.11 -16.11 -13.49
CA SER A 279 -6.17 -16.57 -14.88
C SER A 279 -4.79 -16.93 -15.46
N MET A 280 -3.72 -16.24 -15.01
CA MET A 280 -2.34 -16.53 -15.42
C MET A 280 -1.82 -17.85 -14.80
N ALA A 281 -2.03 -18.02 -13.48
CA ALA A 281 -1.63 -19.24 -12.78
C ALA A 281 -2.31 -20.51 -13.33
N ARG A 282 -3.59 -20.43 -13.71
CA ARG A 282 -4.30 -21.59 -14.33
C ARG A 282 -3.83 -21.93 -15.74
N ARG A 283 -3.19 -21.01 -16.46
CA ARG A 283 -2.65 -21.30 -17.79
C ARG A 283 -1.33 -22.09 -17.73
N GLU A 284 -0.57 -21.94 -16.64
CA GLU A 284 0.66 -22.69 -16.40
C GLU A 284 0.40 -24.13 -15.97
N ASP A 285 -0.73 -24.41 -15.28
CA ASP A 285 -1.14 -25.78 -14.93
C ASP A 285 -1.64 -26.60 -16.14
N LEU A 286 -1.86 -25.98 -17.30
CA LEU A 286 -2.40 -26.61 -18.52
C LEU A 286 -1.38 -26.70 -19.67
N ALA A 287 -0.15 -26.20 -19.47
CA ALA A 287 0.96 -26.23 -20.44
C ALA A 287 2.08 -27.19 -19.99
#